data_56e1393a41f59d68c20d5f03834a0da0
#
_entry.id   56e1393a41f59d68c20d5f03834a0da0
#
_cell.length_a   1.000
_cell.length_b   1.000
_cell.length_c   1.000
_cell.angle_alpha   90.00
_cell.angle_beta   90.00
_cell.angle_gamma   90.00
#
_symmetry.space_group_name_H-M   'P 1'
#
loop_
_entity.id
_entity.type
_entity.pdbx_description
1 polymer ?
#
loop_
_entity_poly.entity_id
_entity_poly.type
_entity_poly.pdbx_seq_one_letter_code
_entity_poly.pdbx_strand_id
1 'polypeptide(L)'
;RDAQESRGLGDVYKRQWGDIIVEFLIGIVITVLAAFLPALQATRVAPLEALRPVPTVEQKRRIGIARIVVCSLLAVAGIALSVGAIVGTGTSIIVMAILSAMCLSLTLLIATPLYVPWLIRAMGFLLRPLGPTARLSTSNANRNPTRTSLTAVALMLAIGLSVTLQVGISTTRTTVMDQINEHFPIDLTLTNRPSYDPNTGQETASTLDTSALKTVQDLPNVKDSIVLKGGFAESDLSPHTHMLSGNPDEIAKVAPSIAKEMKPGVALITSMDNPPQTMTFTSSKGKVALKVMKVHGLSEGDVVVNQEDLKRIVPSVTDQSIWVHLNDRSNLASTLTVMMSMSSSSSQHMDIGGGALIGGIVELILKVLLMVMTALLGVAVLIALIGVANTLSLSVLERRRESALLRAMGMQRRGLRLMLLYESIQVGMVGVIVGMVAGFYFAWLGIRSVFRVASDTIPVHFSIDWPWTLGLIAICLVAACLASVLPGRRAAKAIPTEALADE
;
A
#
# COMPACT_ATOMS: atom_id res chain seq x y z
N ARG A 1 27.96 11.70 -25.93
CA ARG A 1 26.71 11.47 -25.14
C ARG A 1 26.71 10.04 -24.56
N ASP A 2 27.01 9.02 -25.35
CA ASP A 2 26.97 7.60 -24.92
C ASP A 2 27.97 7.23 -23.83
N ALA A 3 29.13 7.91 -23.74
CA ALA A 3 30.14 7.68 -22.71
C ALA A 3 29.75 8.26 -21.32
N GLN A 4 28.80 9.17 -21.26
CA GLN A 4 28.29 9.76 -20.01
C GLN A 4 27.14 8.94 -19.42
N GLU A 5 26.32 8.30 -20.27
CA GLU A 5 25.25 7.39 -19.84
C GLU A 5 25.81 6.07 -19.28
N SER A 6 26.89 5.53 -19.90
CA SER A 6 27.52 4.32 -19.39
C SER A 6 28.22 4.49 -18.02
N ARG A 7 28.69 5.70 -17.69
CA ARG A 7 29.23 6.02 -16.35
C ARG A 7 28.11 6.11 -15.31
N GLY A 8 26.97 6.68 -15.65
CA GLY A 8 25.83 6.79 -14.74
C GLY A 8 25.24 5.43 -14.32
N LEU A 9 25.12 4.48 -15.25
CA LEU A 9 24.66 3.12 -14.96
C LEU A 9 25.65 2.34 -14.09
N GLY A 10 26.96 2.47 -14.33
CA GLY A 10 27.98 1.82 -13.52
C GLY A 10 28.03 2.32 -12.07
N ASP A 11 27.76 3.60 -11.84
CA ASP A 11 27.75 4.18 -10.49
C ASP A 11 26.47 3.81 -9.72
N VAL A 12 25.34 3.64 -10.38
CA VAL A 12 24.10 3.14 -9.76
C VAL A 12 24.29 1.70 -9.25
N TYR A 13 24.91 0.83 -10.03
CA TYR A 13 25.21 -0.55 -9.59
C TYR A 13 26.21 -0.61 -8.43
N LYS A 14 27.24 0.23 -8.45
CA LYS A 14 28.22 0.30 -7.34
C LYS A 14 27.58 0.82 -6.04
N ARG A 15 26.67 1.75 -6.16
CA ARG A 15 25.94 2.32 -5.00
C ARG A 15 25.04 1.27 -4.34
N GLN A 16 24.35 0.44 -5.13
CA GLN A 16 23.49 -0.64 -4.62
C GLN A 16 24.26 -1.66 -3.75
N TRP A 17 25.43 -2.09 -4.13
CA TRP A 17 26.23 -3.02 -3.31
C TRP A 17 26.70 -2.39 -2.01
N GLY A 18 27.08 -1.12 -2.02
CA GLY A 18 27.48 -0.39 -0.82
C GLY A 18 26.32 -0.26 0.17
N ASP A 19 25.13 0.07 -0.31
CA ASP A 19 23.94 0.22 0.51
C ASP A 19 23.51 -1.12 1.14
N ILE A 20 23.52 -2.21 0.37
CA ILE A 20 23.24 -3.57 0.86
C ILE A 20 24.22 -3.98 1.97
N ILE A 21 25.51 -3.71 1.81
CA ILE A 21 26.54 -4.03 2.82
C ILE A 21 26.29 -3.21 4.09
N VAL A 22 25.99 -1.93 3.96
CA VAL A 22 25.70 -1.04 5.10
C VAL A 22 24.46 -1.51 5.84
N GLU A 23 23.35 -1.81 5.14
CA GLU A 23 22.12 -2.33 5.74
C GLU A 23 22.36 -3.66 6.46
N PHE A 24 23.13 -4.56 5.87
CA PHE A 24 23.50 -5.84 6.49
C PHE A 24 24.34 -5.65 7.74
N LEU A 25 25.33 -4.75 7.71
CA LEU A 25 26.15 -4.41 8.88
C LEU A 25 25.32 -3.78 9.99
N ILE A 26 24.39 -2.86 9.67
CA ILE A 26 23.46 -2.28 10.64
C ILE A 26 22.63 -3.39 11.30
N GLY A 27 22.10 -4.33 10.52
CA GLY A 27 21.35 -5.47 11.05
C GLY A 27 22.16 -6.33 12.01
N ILE A 28 23.42 -6.64 11.67
CA ILE A 28 24.35 -7.38 12.55
C ILE A 28 24.62 -6.59 13.84
N VAL A 29 24.96 -5.31 13.73
CA VAL A 29 25.25 -4.45 14.90
C VAL A 29 24.06 -4.39 15.84
N ILE A 30 22.86 -4.16 15.32
CA ILE A 30 21.62 -4.13 16.12
C ILE A 30 21.39 -5.46 16.83
N THR A 31 21.58 -6.58 16.11
CA THR A 31 21.41 -7.93 16.67
C THR A 31 22.41 -8.21 17.79
N VAL A 32 23.69 -7.86 17.60
CA VAL A 32 24.75 -8.01 18.60
C VAL A 32 24.45 -7.13 19.82
N LEU A 33 24.05 -5.88 19.61
CA LEU A 33 23.68 -4.97 20.72
C LEU A 33 22.46 -5.48 21.48
N ALA A 34 21.47 -6.03 20.81
CA ALA A 34 20.29 -6.63 21.43
C ALA A 34 20.64 -7.85 22.31
N ALA A 35 21.62 -8.66 21.89
CA ALA A 35 22.12 -9.81 22.66
C ALA A 35 23.08 -9.42 23.78
N PHE A 36 23.79 -8.31 23.66
CA PHE A 36 24.83 -7.86 24.59
C PHE A 36 24.32 -7.55 25.99
N LEU A 37 23.20 -6.83 26.10
CA LEU A 37 22.59 -6.47 27.40
C LEU A 37 22.16 -7.71 28.23
N PRO A 38 21.41 -8.69 27.67
CA PRO A 38 21.11 -9.93 28.37
C PRO A 38 22.34 -10.73 28.75
N ALA A 39 23.36 -10.79 27.86
CA ALA A 39 24.61 -11.49 28.12
C ALA A 39 25.37 -10.86 29.32
N LEU A 40 25.48 -9.53 29.37
CA LEU A 40 26.08 -8.82 30.50
C LEU A 40 25.30 -9.05 31.81
N GLN A 41 23.97 -9.12 31.76
CA GLN A 41 23.17 -9.41 32.96
C GLN A 41 23.42 -10.84 33.46
N ALA A 42 23.54 -11.81 32.53
CA ALA A 42 23.83 -13.20 32.88
C ALA A 42 25.22 -13.37 33.55
N THR A 43 26.24 -12.62 33.10
CA THR A 43 27.60 -12.69 33.67
C THR A 43 27.73 -12.01 35.02
N ARG A 44 26.80 -11.15 35.41
CA ARG A 44 26.81 -10.44 36.70
C ARG A 44 26.19 -11.25 37.84
N VAL A 45 25.56 -12.39 37.57
CA VAL A 45 25.01 -13.26 38.61
C VAL A 45 26.13 -14.08 39.21
N ALA A 46 26.31 -14.04 40.54
CA ALA A 46 27.32 -14.83 41.23
C ALA A 46 27.02 -16.34 41.10
N PRO A 47 28.04 -17.21 40.82
CA PRO A 47 27.82 -18.64 40.61
C PRO A 47 27.07 -19.35 41.73
N LEU A 48 27.31 -18.96 42.96
CA LEU A 48 26.61 -19.47 44.15
C LEU A 48 25.15 -19.06 44.24
N GLU A 49 24.80 -17.89 43.68
CA GLU A 49 23.42 -17.39 43.64
C GLU A 49 22.62 -18.07 42.54
N ALA A 50 23.28 -18.47 41.45
CA ALA A 50 22.67 -19.23 40.33
C ALA A 50 22.33 -20.68 40.73
N LEU A 51 22.99 -21.24 41.74
CA LEU A 51 22.75 -22.59 42.28
C LEU A 51 21.69 -22.64 43.37
N ARG A 52 21.28 -21.49 43.94
CA ARG A 52 20.19 -21.45 44.88
C ARG A 52 18.86 -21.66 44.18
N PRO A 53 18.00 -22.59 44.64
CA PRO A 53 16.63 -22.66 44.16
C PRO A 53 15.97 -21.32 44.42
N VAL A 54 15.68 -20.58 43.34
CA VAL A 54 15.05 -19.26 43.40
C VAL A 54 13.70 -19.43 44.07
N PRO A 55 13.49 -18.89 45.32
CA PRO A 55 12.18 -18.90 45.90
C PRO A 55 11.27 -18.16 44.91
N THR A 56 10.17 -18.78 44.53
CA THR A 56 9.11 -18.16 43.73
C THR A 56 8.40 -17.08 44.56
N VAL A 57 9.17 -16.10 45.04
CA VAL A 57 8.58 -14.87 45.56
C VAL A 57 8.06 -14.13 44.35
N GLU A 58 6.76 -14.09 44.21
CA GLU A 58 6.06 -13.15 43.33
C GLU A 58 6.55 -11.73 43.67
N GLN A 59 7.68 -11.35 43.08
CA GLN A 59 8.05 -9.94 43.03
C GLN A 59 6.96 -9.27 42.18
N LYS A 60 5.93 -8.76 42.87
CA LYS A 60 5.05 -7.73 42.32
C LYS A 60 5.97 -6.59 41.85
N ARG A 61 6.49 -6.75 40.64
CA ARG A 61 7.33 -5.73 39.99
C ARG A 61 6.42 -4.54 39.82
N ARG A 62 6.45 -3.61 40.80
CA ARG A 62 5.78 -2.31 40.67
C ARG A 62 6.21 -1.74 39.32
N ILE A 63 5.26 -1.48 38.49
CA ILE A 63 5.49 -0.80 37.19
C ILE A 63 6.23 0.47 37.57
N GLY A 64 7.51 0.56 37.22
CA GLY A 64 8.36 1.66 37.69
C GLY A 64 7.74 2.98 37.22
N ILE A 65 7.62 3.95 38.11
CA ILE A 65 7.11 5.31 37.79
C ILE A 65 7.83 5.85 36.57
N ALA A 66 9.13 5.56 36.43
CA ALA A 66 9.92 5.93 35.24
C ALA A 66 9.33 5.42 33.94
N ARG A 67 8.80 4.18 33.87
CA ARG A 67 8.15 3.64 32.68
C ARG A 67 6.89 4.41 32.31
N ILE A 68 6.06 4.75 33.29
CA ILE A 68 4.84 5.52 33.06
C ILE A 68 5.19 6.92 32.56
N VAL A 69 6.19 7.57 33.17
CA VAL A 69 6.64 8.90 32.75
C VAL A 69 7.19 8.88 31.31
N VAL A 70 8.03 7.92 30.97
CA VAL A 70 8.56 7.79 29.61
C VAL A 70 7.45 7.52 28.60
N CYS A 71 6.52 6.61 28.89
CA CYS A 71 5.37 6.34 28.03
C CYS A 71 4.49 7.58 27.83
N SER A 72 4.21 8.34 28.91
CA SER A 72 3.38 9.55 28.79
C SER A 72 4.07 10.65 28.00
N LEU A 73 5.38 10.86 28.20
CA LEU A 73 6.15 11.82 27.42
C LEU A 73 6.17 11.47 25.93
N LEU A 74 6.47 10.21 25.59
CA LEU A 74 6.48 9.75 24.22
C LEU A 74 5.08 9.81 23.58
N ALA A 75 4.03 9.47 24.33
CA ALA A 75 2.66 9.56 23.84
C ALA A 75 2.26 11.02 23.54
N VAL A 76 2.55 11.93 24.47
CA VAL A 76 2.25 13.36 24.28
C VAL A 76 3.05 13.93 23.11
N ALA A 77 4.35 13.63 23.02
CA ALA A 77 5.18 14.05 21.88
C ALA A 77 4.66 13.47 20.55
N GLY A 78 4.32 12.17 20.53
CA GLY A 78 3.79 11.53 19.35
C GLY A 78 2.43 12.10 18.89
N ILE A 79 1.54 12.37 19.83
CA ILE A 79 0.23 13.00 19.54
C ILE A 79 0.44 14.44 19.06
N ALA A 80 1.29 15.23 19.70
CA ALA A 80 1.58 16.60 19.29
C ALA A 80 2.16 16.66 17.87
N LEU A 81 3.12 15.78 17.55
CA LEU A 81 3.67 15.65 16.21
C LEU A 81 2.63 15.19 15.18
N SER A 82 1.72 14.28 15.57
CA SER A 82 0.62 13.83 14.74
C SER A 82 -0.33 14.99 14.39
N VAL A 83 -0.71 15.79 15.39
CA VAL A 83 -1.52 16.99 15.17
C VAL A 83 -0.77 17.99 14.29
N GLY A 84 0.53 18.19 14.51
CA GLY A 84 1.39 19.01 13.65
C GLY A 84 1.42 18.52 12.20
N ALA A 85 1.48 17.20 11.98
CA ALA A 85 1.41 16.62 10.64
C ALA A 85 0.02 16.79 9.98
N ILE A 86 -1.06 16.79 10.76
CA ILE A 86 -2.42 16.96 10.26
C ILE A 86 -2.73 18.42 9.90
N VAL A 87 -2.24 19.37 10.66
CA VAL A 87 -2.57 20.81 10.53
C VAL A 87 -1.48 21.58 9.75
N GLY A 88 -0.24 21.11 9.80
CA GLY A 88 0.92 21.76 9.20
C GLY A 88 0.86 21.91 7.68
N THR A 89 1.78 22.68 7.11
CA THR A 89 1.95 22.91 5.68
C THR A 89 3.40 22.66 5.26
N GLY A 90 3.61 22.32 3.99
CA GLY A 90 4.93 22.09 3.42
C GLY A 90 5.55 20.72 3.72
N THR A 91 6.81 20.53 3.33
CA THR A 91 7.52 19.23 3.40
C THR A 91 7.78 18.71 4.83
N SER A 92 7.74 19.61 5.83
CA SER A 92 7.91 19.26 7.25
C SER A 92 6.82 18.29 7.77
N ILE A 93 5.65 18.23 7.12
CA ILE A 93 4.55 17.33 7.47
C ILE A 93 5.00 15.86 7.47
N ILE A 94 5.76 15.44 6.44
CA ILE A 94 6.24 14.04 6.33
C ILE A 94 7.17 13.71 7.50
N VAL A 95 8.10 14.60 7.82
CA VAL A 95 9.03 14.41 8.94
C VAL A 95 8.28 14.32 10.26
N MET A 96 7.30 15.19 10.49
CA MET A 96 6.44 15.16 11.68
C MET A 96 5.64 13.85 11.77
N ALA A 97 5.10 13.36 10.65
CA ALA A 97 4.36 12.10 10.60
C ALA A 97 5.26 10.89 10.92
N ILE A 98 6.48 10.84 10.38
CA ILE A 98 7.45 9.78 10.66
C ILE A 98 7.85 9.79 12.13
N LEU A 99 8.22 10.96 12.68
CA LEU A 99 8.60 11.10 14.09
C LEU A 99 7.42 10.76 15.00
N SER A 100 6.20 11.16 14.66
CA SER A 100 4.99 10.78 15.38
C SER A 100 4.79 9.27 15.40
N ALA A 101 4.89 8.60 14.24
CA ALA A 101 4.77 7.15 14.15
C ALA A 101 5.86 6.44 14.97
N MET A 102 7.09 6.93 14.98
CA MET A 102 8.17 6.40 15.82
C MET A 102 7.87 6.57 17.32
N CYS A 103 7.48 7.75 17.77
CA CYS A 103 7.14 8.00 19.16
C CYS A 103 5.95 7.16 19.65
N LEU A 104 4.88 7.09 18.84
CA LEU A 104 3.69 6.31 19.19
C LEU A 104 3.94 4.79 19.15
N SER A 105 4.70 4.28 18.17
CA SER A 105 5.07 2.87 18.13
C SER A 105 5.93 2.49 19.34
N LEU A 106 6.91 3.32 19.69
CA LEU A 106 7.73 3.10 20.88
C LEU A 106 6.90 3.17 22.17
N THR A 107 5.94 4.09 22.25
CA THR A 107 4.97 4.16 23.36
C THR A 107 4.18 2.86 23.47
N LEU A 108 3.63 2.35 22.35
CA LEU A 108 2.89 1.09 22.34
C LEU A 108 3.74 -0.08 22.80
N LEU A 109 5.01 -0.15 22.38
CA LEU A 109 5.95 -1.20 22.79
C LEU A 109 6.27 -1.14 24.28
N ILE A 110 6.62 0.02 24.81
CA ILE A 110 7.01 0.19 26.23
C ILE A 110 5.80 0.02 27.15
N ALA A 111 4.61 0.46 26.71
CA ALA A 111 3.37 0.36 27.48
C ALA A 111 2.73 -1.03 27.44
N THR A 112 3.25 -1.99 26.66
CA THR A 112 2.66 -3.34 26.51
C THR A 112 2.33 -4.03 27.83
N PRO A 113 3.20 -4.04 28.87
CA PRO A 113 2.86 -4.67 30.15
C PRO A 113 1.75 -3.97 30.93
N LEU A 114 1.37 -2.76 30.53
CA LEU A 114 0.29 -2.00 31.17
C LEU A 114 -1.08 -2.42 30.61
N TYR A 115 -1.21 -2.49 29.28
CA TYR A 115 -2.52 -2.71 28.64
C TYR A 115 -2.80 -4.18 28.26
N VAL A 116 -1.77 -4.98 27.97
CA VAL A 116 -1.97 -6.39 27.56
C VAL A 116 -2.70 -7.21 28.63
N PRO A 117 -2.36 -7.14 29.94
CA PRO A 117 -3.09 -7.89 30.94
C PRO A 117 -4.57 -7.49 31.04
N TRP A 118 -4.87 -6.22 30.79
CA TRP A 118 -6.24 -5.73 30.76
C TRP A 118 -7.02 -6.29 29.55
N LEU A 119 -6.40 -6.26 28.36
CA LEU A 119 -6.98 -6.83 27.14
C LEU A 119 -7.19 -8.35 27.26
N ILE A 120 -6.24 -9.08 27.85
CA ILE A 120 -6.38 -10.53 28.11
C ILE A 120 -7.56 -10.80 29.03
N ARG A 121 -7.78 -9.98 30.08
CA ARG A 121 -8.97 -10.13 30.94
C ARG A 121 -10.26 -9.88 30.17
N ALA A 122 -10.28 -8.87 29.30
CA ALA A 122 -11.42 -8.60 28.42
C ALA A 122 -11.70 -9.78 27.47
N MET A 123 -10.67 -10.32 26.83
CA MET A 123 -10.78 -11.53 25.99
C MET A 123 -11.22 -12.75 26.80
N GLY A 124 -10.67 -12.90 28.02
CA GLY A 124 -11.06 -13.97 28.93
C GLY A 124 -12.53 -13.91 29.33
N PHE A 125 -13.11 -12.71 29.41
CA PHE A 125 -14.55 -12.57 29.64
C PHE A 125 -15.36 -13.14 28.47
N LEU A 126 -14.96 -12.89 27.22
CA LEU A 126 -15.59 -13.45 26.02
C LEU A 126 -15.48 -14.99 25.96
N LEU A 127 -14.37 -15.55 26.46
CA LEU A 127 -14.10 -16.98 26.41
C LEU A 127 -14.68 -17.76 27.61
N ARG A 128 -15.24 -17.07 28.62
CA ARG A 128 -15.84 -17.71 29.81
C ARG A 128 -16.87 -18.82 29.51
N PRO A 129 -17.74 -18.70 28.50
CA PRO A 129 -18.72 -19.73 28.18
C PRO A 129 -18.11 -21.04 27.67
N LEU A 130 -16.83 -21.04 27.22
CA LEU A 130 -16.15 -22.25 26.75
C LEU A 130 -15.68 -23.19 27.86
N GLY A 131 -15.92 -22.84 29.14
CA GLY A 131 -15.75 -23.74 30.28
C GLY A 131 -14.52 -23.45 31.16
N PRO A 132 -14.22 -24.37 32.13
CA PRO A 132 -13.19 -24.15 33.14
C PRO A 132 -11.78 -23.99 32.55
N THR A 133 -11.47 -24.69 31.48
CA THR A 133 -10.16 -24.62 30.79
C THR A 133 -9.85 -23.22 30.25
N ALA A 134 -10.86 -22.50 29.73
CA ALA A 134 -10.72 -21.14 29.24
C ALA A 134 -10.52 -20.14 30.41
N ARG A 135 -11.17 -20.34 31.54
CA ARG A 135 -10.97 -19.54 32.76
C ARG A 135 -9.55 -19.69 33.31
N LEU A 136 -9.07 -20.94 33.38
CA LEU A 136 -7.71 -21.25 33.82
C LEU A 136 -6.66 -20.64 32.88
N SER A 137 -6.90 -20.70 31.56
CA SER A 137 -6.04 -20.07 30.56
C SER A 137 -5.87 -18.56 30.79
N THR A 138 -6.99 -17.85 31.00
CA THR A 138 -6.97 -16.39 31.26
C THR A 138 -6.22 -16.04 32.54
N SER A 139 -6.48 -16.81 33.63
CA SER A 139 -5.77 -16.64 34.90
C SER A 139 -4.27 -16.86 34.71
N ASN A 140 -3.91 -17.88 33.93
CA ASN A 140 -2.55 -18.27 33.65
C ASN A 140 -1.78 -17.20 32.85
N ALA A 141 -2.41 -16.68 31.77
CA ALA A 141 -1.85 -15.63 30.93
C ALA A 141 -1.59 -14.31 31.72
N ASN A 142 -2.44 -14.01 32.72
CA ASN A 142 -2.28 -12.82 33.57
C ASN A 142 -1.27 -12.97 34.71
N ARG A 143 -0.83 -14.20 35.01
CA ARG A 143 0.10 -14.45 36.13
C ARG A 143 1.53 -13.92 35.82
N ASN A 144 1.96 -13.99 34.57
CA ASN A 144 3.26 -13.48 34.12
C ASN A 144 3.10 -12.43 33.02
N PRO A 145 2.67 -11.22 33.37
CA PRO A 145 2.31 -10.18 32.37
C PRO A 145 3.47 -9.77 31.47
N THR A 146 4.71 -9.77 31.96
CA THR A 146 5.88 -9.39 31.16
C THR A 146 6.12 -10.36 30.00
N ARG A 147 6.04 -11.67 30.25
CA ARG A 147 6.23 -12.69 29.23
C ARG A 147 5.10 -12.66 28.20
N THR A 148 3.86 -12.61 28.67
CA THR A 148 2.69 -12.56 27.79
C THR A 148 2.70 -11.31 26.93
N SER A 149 3.18 -10.19 27.48
CA SER A 149 3.37 -8.95 26.71
C SER A 149 4.42 -9.09 25.62
N LEU A 150 5.55 -9.74 25.87
CA LEU A 150 6.60 -9.93 24.86
C LEU A 150 6.12 -10.77 23.67
N THR A 151 5.32 -11.81 23.92
CA THR A 151 4.70 -12.61 22.85
C THR A 151 3.68 -11.80 22.06
N ALA A 152 2.85 -11.00 22.74
CA ALA A 152 1.89 -10.12 22.09
C ALA A 152 2.57 -9.04 21.22
N VAL A 153 3.72 -8.49 21.68
CA VAL A 153 4.53 -7.51 20.93
C VAL A 153 4.99 -8.06 19.59
N ALA A 154 5.51 -9.29 19.55
CA ALA A 154 6.00 -9.87 18.31
C ALA A 154 4.89 -9.97 17.23
N LEU A 155 3.70 -10.42 17.64
CA LEU A 155 2.53 -10.49 16.76
C LEU A 155 1.99 -9.10 16.41
N MET A 156 1.95 -8.19 17.37
CA MET A 156 1.52 -6.81 17.17
C MET A 156 2.38 -6.09 16.13
N LEU A 157 3.71 -6.25 16.20
CA LEU A 157 4.64 -5.64 15.23
C LEU A 157 4.45 -6.24 13.84
N ALA A 158 4.37 -7.56 13.73
CA ALA A 158 4.17 -8.23 12.46
C ALA A 158 2.86 -7.77 11.78
N ILE A 159 1.77 -7.77 12.52
CA ILE A 159 0.45 -7.38 12.00
C ILE A 159 0.35 -5.87 11.78
N GLY A 160 0.86 -5.07 12.73
CA GLY A 160 0.82 -3.61 12.63
C GLY A 160 1.56 -3.12 11.40
N LEU A 161 2.79 -3.59 11.18
CA LEU A 161 3.56 -3.25 9.99
C LEU A 161 2.85 -3.69 8.70
N SER A 162 2.30 -4.91 8.70
CA SER A 162 1.61 -5.47 7.54
C SER A 162 0.38 -4.68 7.15
N VAL A 163 -0.45 -4.36 8.14
CA VAL A 163 -1.67 -3.57 7.93
C VAL A 163 -1.30 -2.15 7.50
N THR A 164 -0.28 -1.54 8.10
CA THR A 164 0.21 -0.21 7.70
C THR A 164 0.59 -0.18 6.22
N LEU A 165 1.39 -1.14 5.78
CA LEU A 165 1.88 -1.21 4.40
C LEU A 165 0.75 -1.54 3.42
N GLN A 166 -0.05 -2.54 3.74
CA GLN A 166 -1.15 -2.97 2.87
C GLN A 166 -2.20 -1.88 2.67
N VAL A 167 -2.68 -1.27 3.77
CA VAL A 167 -3.65 -0.18 3.70
C VAL A 167 -3.02 1.04 3.02
N GLY A 168 -1.72 1.28 3.28
CA GLY A 168 -0.94 2.30 2.60
C GLY A 168 -0.98 2.14 1.09
N ILE A 169 -0.63 0.96 0.59
CA ILE A 169 -0.59 0.66 -0.85
C ILE A 169 -2.00 0.64 -1.45
N SER A 170 -2.98 0.01 -0.79
CA SER A 170 -4.36 -0.04 -1.28
C SER A 170 -4.97 1.36 -1.42
N THR A 171 -4.77 2.22 -0.43
CA THR A 171 -5.27 3.61 -0.47
C THR A 171 -4.52 4.44 -1.52
N THR A 172 -3.20 4.28 -1.64
CA THR A 172 -2.42 4.95 -2.68
C THR A 172 -2.89 4.52 -4.06
N ARG A 173 -3.11 3.21 -4.26
CA ARG A 173 -3.62 2.65 -5.52
C ARG A 173 -4.95 3.27 -5.91
N THR A 174 -5.96 3.25 -5.02
CA THR A 174 -7.27 3.83 -5.32
C THR A 174 -7.15 5.33 -5.60
N THR A 175 -6.47 6.09 -4.76
CA THR A 175 -6.33 7.54 -4.92
C THR A 175 -5.62 7.91 -6.23
N VAL A 176 -4.52 7.22 -6.57
CA VAL A 176 -3.78 7.49 -7.81
C VAL A 176 -4.57 7.05 -9.04
N MET A 177 -5.26 5.90 -8.98
CA MET A 177 -6.10 5.46 -10.09
C MET A 177 -7.29 6.39 -10.33
N ASP A 178 -7.90 6.91 -9.26
CA ASP A 178 -8.97 7.90 -9.37
C ASP A 178 -8.46 9.19 -10.02
N GLN A 179 -7.26 9.67 -9.64
CA GLN A 179 -6.61 10.82 -10.26
C GLN A 179 -6.27 10.56 -11.74
N ILE A 180 -5.77 9.38 -12.08
CA ILE A 180 -5.50 9.01 -13.48
C ILE A 180 -6.80 8.97 -14.28
N ASN A 181 -7.88 8.41 -13.72
CA ASN A 181 -9.18 8.35 -14.39
C ASN A 181 -9.79 9.74 -14.61
N GLU A 182 -9.59 10.67 -13.67
CA GLU A 182 -10.07 12.04 -13.77
C GLU A 182 -9.27 12.88 -14.79
N HIS A 183 -7.92 12.74 -14.77
CA HIS A 183 -7.05 13.52 -15.64
C HIS A 183 -6.87 12.92 -17.03
N PHE A 184 -7.03 11.61 -17.17
CA PHE A 184 -6.90 10.88 -18.43
C PHE A 184 -8.15 10.02 -18.69
N PRO A 185 -9.27 10.64 -19.10
CA PRO A 185 -10.51 9.93 -19.37
C PRO A 185 -10.41 8.98 -20.58
N ILE A 186 -9.43 9.20 -21.47
CA ILE A 186 -9.18 8.35 -22.64
C ILE A 186 -8.06 7.37 -22.32
N ASP A 187 -8.29 6.09 -22.56
CA ASP A 187 -7.31 5.04 -22.28
C ASP A 187 -6.11 5.09 -23.20
N LEU A 188 -6.38 5.06 -24.51
CA LEU A 188 -5.36 5.20 -25.54
C LEU A 188 -5.88 6.10 -26.66
N THR A 189 -5.00 6.93 -27.17
CA THR A 189 -5.20 7.74 -28.37
C THR A 189 -4.14 7.39 -29.40
N LEU A 190 -4.56 7.23 -30.64
CA LEU A 190 -3.68 7.15 -31.77
C LEU A 190 -4.02 8.34 -32.68
N THR A 191 -3.16 9.34 -32.68
CA THR A 191 -3.38 10.57 -33.44
C THR A 191 -2.35 10.69 -34.53
N ASN A 192 -2.84 10.95 -35.74
CA ASN A 192 -2.00 11.19 -36.87
C ASN A 192 -1.47 12.62 -36.84
N ARG A 193 -0.15 12.77 -36.67
CA ARG A 193 0.50 14.09 -36.77
C ARG A 193 0.98 14.33 -38.20
N PRO A 194 0.84 15.56 -38.74
CA PRO A 194 1.37 15.90 -40.03
C PRO A 194 2.88 15.66 -40.06
N SER A 195 3.33 15.01 -41.10
CA SER A 195 4.77 14.88 -41.38
C SER A 195 5.27 16.20 -41.95
N TYR A 196 6.22 16.81 -41.24
CA TYR A 196 6.92 17.99 -41.73
C TYR A 196 8.05 17.56 -42.67
N ASP A 197 7.97 17.95 -43.94
CA ASP A 197 9.09 17.78 -44.86
C ASP A 197 10.11 18.92 -44.64
N PRO A 198 11.29 18.61 -44.09
CA PRO A 198 12.29 19.64 -43.81
C PRO A 198 12.85 20.32 -45.08
N ASN A 199 12.65 19.74 -46.26
CA ASN A 199 13.16 20.27 -47.52
C ASN A 199 12.17 21.23 -48.22
N THR A 200 10.89 20.97 -48.08
CA THR A 200 9.84 21.77 -48.75
C THR A 200 9.12 22.73 -47.81
N GLY A 201 9.26 22.55 -46.47
CA GLY A 201 8.53 23.31 -45.46
C GLY A 201 7.02 23.04 -45.50
N GLN A 202 6.56 22.03 -46.25
CA GLN A 202 5.15 21.70 -46.36
C GLN A 202 4.78 20.59 -45.36
N GLU A 203 3.70 20.81 -44.68
CA GLU A 203 3.05 19.79 -43.88
C GLU A 203 2.12 18.95 -44.75
N THR A 204 2.37 17.66 -44.81
CA THR A 204 1.50 16.72 -45.53
C THR A 204 0.47 16.20 -44.56
N ALA A 205 -0.78 16.60 -44.74
CA ALA A 205 -1.89 16.01 -44.03
C ALA A 205 -2.05 14.55 -44.47
N SER A 206 -1.67 13.63 -43.59
CA SER A 206 -1.89 12.21 -43.83
C SER A 206 -3.25 11.80 -43.25
N THR A 207 -3.95 10.90 -43.96
CA THR A 207 -5.20 10.31 -43.49
C THR A 207 -4.89 9.03 -42.70
N LEU A 208 -5.63 8.80 -41.67
CA LEU A 208 -5.51 7.58 -40.87
C LEU A 208 -6.02 6.38 -41.69
N ASP A 209 -5.26 5.29 -41.73
CA ASP A 209 -5.72 4.09 -42.38
C ASP A 209 -6.80 3.40 -41.54
N THR A 210 -8.00 3.27 -42.11
CA THR A 210 -9.14 2.63 -41.46
C THR A 210 -8.94 1.12 -41.19
N SER A 211 -7.93 0.50 -41.82
CA SER A 211 -7.54 -0.89 -41.51
C SER A 211 -7.01 -1.02 -40.08
N ALA A 212 -6.36 0.01 -39.53
CA ALA A 212 -5.88 0.05 -38.20
C ALA A 212 -7.02 -0.05 -37.16
N LEU A 213 -8.19 0.55 -37.44
CA LEU A 213 -9.35 0.49 -36.56
C LEU A 213 -9.85 -0.95 -36.38
N LYS A 214 -9.98 -1.70 -37.49
CA LYS A 214 -10.42 -3.10 -37.41
C LYS A 214 -9.46 -3.96 -36.61
N THR A 215 -8.15 -3.77 -36.84
CA THR A 215 -7.11 -4.47 -36.08
C THR A 215 -7.21 -4.18 -34.61
N VAL A 216 -7.47 -2.92 -34.20
CA VAL A 216 -7.62 -2.52 -32.80
C VAL A 216 -8.90 -3.08 -32.16
N GLN A 217 -10.03 -3.08 -32.89
CA GLN A 217 -11.31 -3.60 -32.41
C GLN A 217 -11.28 -5.10 -32.11
N ASP A 218 -10.49 -5.87 -32.84
CA ASP A 218 -10.37 -7.32 -32.67
C ASP A 218 -9.46 -7.72 -31.50
N LEU A 219 -8.83 -6.75 -30.82
CA LEU A 219 -7.92 -7.03 -29.69
C LEU A 219 -8.69 -7.35 -28.39
N PRO A 220 -8.26 -8.36 -27.62
CA PRO A 220 -9.04 -8.91 -26.50
C PRO A 220 -9.26 -7.95 -25.32
N ASN A 221 -8.45 -6.90 -25.19
CA ASN A 221 -8.58 -5.92 -24.11
C ASN A 221 -9.31 -4.63 -24.54
N VAL A 222 -9.71 -4.51 -25.79
CA VAL A 222 -10.45 -3.35 -26.29
C VAL A 222 -11.94 -3.56 -26.01
N LYS A 223 -12.56 -2.58 -25.37
CA LYS A 223 -14.00 -2.55 -25.10
C LYS A 223 -14.75 -1.79 -26.18
N ASP A 224 -14.32 -0.55 -26.40
CA ASP A 224 -14.90 0.35 -27.39
C ASP A 224 -13.76 1.11 -28.09
N SER A 225 -13.93 1.42 -29.35
CA SER A 225 -13.04 2.30 -30.10
C SER A 225 -13.82 3.15 -31.10
N ILE A 226 -13.38 4.38 -31.28
CA ILE A 226 -14.01 5.36 -32.13
C ILE A 226 -12.99 6.06 -32.99
N VAL A 227 -13.41 6.47 -34.21
CA VAL A 227 -12.60 7.31 -35.09
C VAL A 227 -13.10 8.75 -34.97
N LEU A 228 -12.18 9.65 -34.73
CA LEU A 228 -12.44 11.09 -34.76
C LEU A 228 -12.00 11.67 -36.08
N LYS A 229 -12.87 12.47 -36.66
CA LYS A 229 -12.60 13.24 -37.84
C LYS A 229 -12.01 14.57 -37.47
N GLY A 230 -11.10 15.08 -38.30
CA GLY A 230 -10.45 16.34 -37.96
C GLY A 230 -9.68 16.92 -39.12
N GLY A 231 -8.88 17.89 -38.80
CA GLY A 231 -7.98 18.59 -39.72
C GLY A 231 -7.33 19.79 -39.05
N PHE A 232 -6.59 20.56 -39.82
CA PHE A 232 -5.86 21.71 -39.30
C PHE A 232 -6.55 23.01 -39.65
N ALA A 233 -6.55 23.94 -38.70
CA ALA A 233 -7.06 25.30 -38.87
C ALA A 233 -6.09 26.29 -38.25
N GLU A 234 -6.04 27.48 -38.82
CA GLU A 234 -5.32 28.62 -38.24
C GLU A 234 -6.13 29.22 -37.11
N SER A 235 -5.49 29.43 -35.96
CA SER A 235 -6.07 30.09 -34.79
C SER A 235 -5.23 31.27 -34.35
N ASP A 236 -5.79 32.07 -33.44
CA ASP A 236 -5.07 33.18 -32.77
C ASP A 236 -3.92 32.72 -31.87
N LEU A 237 -3.87 31.44 -31.51
CA LEU A 237 -2.80 30.85 -30.69
C LEU A 237 -1.72 30.13 -31.53
N SER A 238 -2.12 29.52 -32.64
CA SER A 238 -1.20 28.73 -33.50
C SER A 238 -1.67 28.72 -34.94
N PRO A 239 -0.76 28.83 -35.92
CA PRO A 239 -1.09 28.69 -37.33
C PRO A 239 -1.56 27.30 -37.71
N HIS A 240 -1.23 26.28 -36.90
CA HIS A 240 -1.56 24.87 -37.17
C HIS A 240 -2.22 24.23 -35.92
N THR A 241 -3.47 24.61 -35.66
CA THR A 241 -4.26 24.00 -34.59
C THR A 241 -4.93 22.74 -35.08
N HIS A 242 -4.66 21.61 -34.46
CA HIS A 242 -5.30 20.34 -34.78
C HIS A 242 -6.71 20.27 -34.17
N MET A 243 -7.70 20.21 -35.03
CA MET A 243 -9.10 20.17 -34.60
C MET A 243 -9.69 18.79 -34.85
N LEU A 244 -10.33 18.25 -33.79
CA LEU A 244 -10.95 16.93 -33.78
C LEU A 244 -12.43 17.05 -33.47
N SER A 245 -13.23 16.15 -34.07
CA SER A 245 -14.64 16.00 -33.74
C SER A 245 -15.12 14.59 -34.02
N GLY A 246 -16.17 14.18 -33.34
CA GLY A 246 -16.84 12.91 -33.55
C GLY A 246 -18.32 12.98 -33.17
N ASN A 247 -19.00 11.84 -33.28
CA ASN A 247 -20.37 11.74 -32.79
C ASN A 247 -20.38 11.78 -31.26
N PRO A 248 -21.11 12.70 -30.59
CA PRO A 248 -21.17 12.78 -29.15
C PRO A 248 -21.57 11.47 -28.46
N ASP A 249 -22.49 10.69 -29.06
CA ASP A 249 -22.94 9.42 -28.49
C ASP A 249 -21.84 8.33 -28.55
N GLU A 250 -20.98 8.39 -29.56
CA GLU A 250 -19.83 7.49 -29.69
C GLU A 250 -18.71 7.92 -28.75
N ILE A 251 -18.41 9.22 -28.69
CA ILE A 251 -17.43 9.78 -27.76
C ILE A 251 -17.81 9.45 -26.31
N ALA A 252 -19.11 9.46 -25.98
CA ALA A 252 -19.61 9.13 -24.65
C ALA A 252 -19.26 7.67 -24.21
N LYS A 253 -19.07 6.76 -25.16
CA LYS A 253 -18.64 5.37 -24.86
C LYS A 253 -17.18 5.29 -24.41
N VAL A 254 -16.33 6.18 -24.94
CA VAL A 254 -14.89 6.17 -24.69
C VAL A 254 -14.48 7.23 -23.66
N ALA A 255 -15.05 8.42 -23.75
CA ALA A 255 -14.74 9.57 -22.90
C ALA A 255 -16.01 10.36 -22.53
N PRO A 256 -16.83 9.87 -21.61
CA PRO A 256 -18.12 10.49 -21.26
C PRO A 256 -17.99 11.91 -20.70
N SER A 257 -16.89 12.23 -20.03
CA SER A 257 -16.62 13.58 -19.52
C SER A 257 -16.43 14.59 -20.65
N ILE A 258 -15.74 14.23 -21.71
CA ILE A 258 -15.53 15.08 -22.90
C ILE A 258 -16.83 15.24 -23.69
N ALA A 259 -17.56 14.14 -23.90
CA ALA A 259 -18.83 14.16 -24.63
C ALA A 259 -19.86 15.11 -24.00
N LYS A 260 -19.94 15.15 -22.68
CA LYS A 260 -20.86 16.01 -21.92
C LYS A 260 -20.64 17.51 -22.15
N GLU A 261 -19.39 17.91 -22.35
CA GLU A 261 -18.99 19.30 -22.52
C GLU A 261 -18.92 19.73 -24.00
N MET A 262 -19.07 18.79 -24.94
CA MET A 262 -19.01 19.03 -26.39
C MET A 262 -20.32 19.68 -26.89
N LYS A 263 -20.41 21.01 -26.76
CA LYS A 263 -21.58 21.82 -27.14
C LYS A 263 -21.24 22.67 -28.37
N PRO A 264 -22.24 23.06 -29.19
CA PRO A 264 -22.02 24.01 -30.26
C PRO A 264 -21.43 25.31 -29.77
N GLY A 265 -20.44 25.87 -30.47
CA GLY A 265 -19.79 27.12 -30.07
C GLY A 265 -18.75 26.99 -28.98
N VAL A 266 -18.37 25.76 -28.58
CA VAL A 266 -17.38 25.47 -27.56
C VAL A 266 -16.19 24.73 -28.14
N ALA A 267 -14.98 25.19 -27.83
CA ALA A 267 -13.71 24.53 -28.11
C ALA A 267 -13.16 23.91 -26.81
N LEU A 268 -13.02 22.59 -26.78
CA LEU A 268 -12.46 21.87 -25.66
C LEU A 268 -10.94 21.74 -25.88
N ILE A 269 -10.16 22.20 -24.90
CA ILE A 269 -8.69 22.12 -24.93
C ILE A 269 -8.16 21.44 -23.68
N THR A 270 -6.95 20.90 -23.77
CA THR A 270 -6.25 20.39 -22.58
C THR A 270 -5.86 21.53 -21.66
N SER A 271 -5.45 21.18 -20.46
CA SER A 271 -5.04 22.13 -19.41
C SER A 271 -3.87 23.00 -19.88
N MET A 272 -4.13 24.26 -20.21
CA MET A 272 -3.10 25.30 -20.38
C MET A 272 -3.04 26.17 -19.12
N ASP A 273 -1.86 26.68 -18.80
CA ASP A 273 -1.71 27.75 -17.80
C ASP A 273 -2.31 29.04 -18.39
N ASN A 274 -3.45 29.50 -17.87
CA ASN A 274 -4.22 30.65 -18.36
C ASN A 274 -4.80 30.48 -19.79
N PRO A 275 -5.80 29.60 -19.99
CA PRO A 275 -6.46 29.53 -21.29
C PRO A 275 -7.23 30.81 -21.59
N PRO A 276 -7.24 31.26 -22.86
CA PRO A 276 -8.07 32.40 -23.26
C PRO A 276 -9.55 32.04 -23.07
N GLN A 277 -10.41 33.03 -22.84
CA GLN A 277 -11.85 32.81 -22.73
C GLN A 277 -12.50 32.41 -24.05
N THR A 278 -11.95 32.89 -25.15
CA THR A 278 -12.38 32.62 -26.52
C THR A 278 -11.18 32.40 -27.42
N MET A 279 -11.31 31.50 -28.37
CA MET A 279 -10.31 31.19 -29.39
C MET A 279 -10.90 31.46 -30.77
N THR A 280 -10.22 32.22 -31.57
CA THR A 280 -10.70 32.61 -32.92
C THR A 280 -10.01 31.80 -33.98
N PHE A 281 -10.78 31.14 -34.83
CA PHE A 281 -10.30 30.34 -35.94
C PHE A 281 -10.55 31.03 -37.26
N THR A 282 -9.57 30.99 -38.16
CA THR A 282 -9.68 31.49 -39.53
C THR A 282 -10.27 30.39 -40.43
N SER A 283 -11.43 30.68 -41.02
CA SER A 283 -12.07 29.80 -41.97
C SER A 283 -12.16 30.45 -43.35
N SER A 284 -12.36 29.66 -44.40
CA SER A 284 -12.62 30.17 -45.76
C SER A 284 -13.86 31.10 -45.87
N LYS A 285 -14.78 31.04 -44.88
CA LYS A 285 -16.01 31.84 -44.81
C LYS A 285 -15.92 32.99 -43.78
N GLY A 286 -14.74 33.24 -43.21
CA GLY A 286 -14.53 34.29 -42.22
C GLY A 286 -14.01 33.75 -40.89
N LYS A 287 -13.90 34.63 -39.89
CA LYS A 287 -13.44 34.26 -38.54
C LYS A 287 -14.58 33.69 -37.70
N VAL A 288 -14.30 32.58 -37.04
CA VAL A 288 -15.24 31.90 -36.12
C VAL A 288 -14.64 31.92 -34.70
N ALA A 289 -15.30 32.56 -33.76
CA ALA A 289 -14.90 32.59 -32.38
C ALA A 289 -15.66 31.51 -31.58
N LEU A 290 -14.93 30.66 -30.86
CA LEU A 290 -15.47 29.63 -30.01
C LEU A 290 -15.08 29.92 -28.56
N LYS A 291 -15.99 29.63 -27.63
CA LYS A 291 -15.71 29.73 -26.19
C LYS A 291 -14.79 28.58 -25.79
N VAL A 292 -13.70 28.88 -25.11
CA VAL A 292 -12.76 27.87 -24.64
C VAL A 292 -13.25 27.26 -23.33
N MET A 293 -13.23 25.93 -23.28
CA MET A 293 -13.46 25.16 -22.07
C MET A 293 -12.32 24.17 -21.85
N LYS A 294 -11.80 24.17 -20.62
CA LYS A 294 -10.72 23.30 -20.19
C LYS A 294 -11.27 21.91 -19.90
N VAL A 295 -10.70 20.89 -20.50
CA VAL A 295 -10.96 19.48 -20.22
C VAL A 295 -9.63 18.75 -20.02
N HIS A 296 -9.69 17.62 -19.33
CA HIS A 296 -8.52 16.79 -19.12
C HIS A 296 -8.46 15.64 -20.15
N GLY A 297 -7.26 15.19 -20.46
CA GLY A 297 -7.02 13.96 -21.24
C GLY A 297 -6.94 14.12 -22.75
N LEU A 298 -6.99 15.33 -23.27
CA LEU A 298 -6.64 15.60 -24.66
C LEU A 298 -5.12 15.72 -24.79
N SER A 299 -4.57 15.33 -25.96
CA SER A 299 -3.17 15.57 -26.28
C SER A 299 -2.88 17.07 -26.39
N GLU A 300 -1.65 17.48 -26.09
CA GLU A 300 -1.25 18.88 -26.22
C GLU A 300 -1.39 19.34 -27.68
N GLY A 301 -2.07 20.48 -27.85
CA GLY A 301 -2.32 21.06 -29.17
C GLY A 301 -3.60 20.58 -29.86
N ASP A 302 -4.27 19.55 -29.32
CA ASP A 302 -5.56 19.10 -29.85
C ASP A 302 -6.71 19.95 -29.31
N VAL A 303 -7.64 20.31 -30.21
CA VAL A 303 -8.87 21.01 -29.89
C VAL A 303 -10.05 20.16 -30.32
N VAL A 304 -10.92 19.81 -29.41
CA VAL A 304 -12.13 19.05 -29.72
C VAL A 304 -13.34 20.00 -29.80
N VAL A 305 -14.05 19.90 -30.91
CA VAL A 305 -15.23 20.75 -31.18
C VAL A 305 -16.41 19.90 -31.62
N ASN A 306 -17.60 20.52 -31.65
CA ASN A 306 -18.78 19.87 -32.24
C ASN A 306 -18.61 19.70 -33.76
N GLN A 307 -19.31 18.71 -34.34
CA GLN A 307 -19.23 18.40 -35.79
C GLN A 307 -19.64 19.58 -36.69
N GLU A 308 -20.61 20.38 -36.26
CA GLU A 308 -21.05 21.56 -37.00
C GLU A 308 -19.96 22.64 -37.08
N ASP A 309 -19.31 22.89 -35.95
CA ASP A 309 -18.24 23.88 -35.87
C ASP A 309 -16.99 23.40 -36.64
N LEU A 310 -16.67 22.09 -36.57
CA LEU A 310 -15.56 21.53 -37.36
C LEU A 310 -15.78 21.77 -38.84
N LYS A 311 -16.96 21.42 -39.40
CA LYS A 311 -17.30 21.61 -40.82
C LYS A 311 -17.31 23.08 -41.25
N ARG A 312 -17.50 24.00 -40.31
CA ARG A 312 -17.49 25.46 -40.60
C ARG A 312 -16.07 26.01 -40.67
N ILE A 313 -15.15 25.41 -39.90
CA ILE A 313 -13.79 25.93 -39.73
C ILE A 313 -12.81 25.20 -40.66
N VAL A 314 -12.86 23.86 -40.69
CA VAL A 314 -11.88 23.03 -41.44
C VAL A 314 -12.38 22.73 -42.85
N PRO A 315 -11.59 23.08 -43.88
CA PRO A 315 -12.01 22.90 -45.28
C PRO A 315 -12.11 21.43 -45.73
N SER A 316 -11.17 20.60 -45.28
CA SER A 316 -11.14 19.18 -45.57
C SER A 316 -11.05 18.37 -44.30
N VAL A 317 -12.11 17.61 -44.03
CA VAL A 317 -12.22 16.77 -42.83
C VAL A 317 -11.88 15.34 -43.19
N THR A 318 -10.88 14.79 -42.52
CA THR A 318 -10.40 13.40 -42.72
C THR A 318 -10.38 12.67 -41.38
N ASP A 319 -10.19 11.35 -41.41
CA ASP A 319 -10.00 10.56 -40.17
C ASP A 319 -8.62 10.84 -39.62
N GLN A 320 -8.53 11.35 -38.41
CA GLN A 320 -7.31 11.88 -37.78
C GLN A 320 -6.89 11.18 -36.50
N SER A 321 -7.82 10.69 -35.70
CA SER A 321 -7.50 10.07 -34.42
C SER A 321 -8.39 8.87 -34.13
N ILE A 322 -7.83 7.84 -33.50
CA ILE A 322 -8.58 6.72 -32.92
C ILE A 322 -8.48 6.85 -31.42
N TRP A 323 -9.62 6.88 -30.72
CA TRP A 323 -9.70 6.80 -29.29
C TRP A 323 -10.19 5.42 -28.88
N VAL A 324 -9.53 4.83 -27.90
CA VAL A 324 -9.78 3.47 -27.44
C VAL A 324 -10.12 3.46 -25.96
N HIS A 325 -11.14 2.70 -25.60
CA HIS A 325 -11.50 2.37 -24.24
C HIS A 325 -11.17 0.90 -23.98
N LEU A 326 -10.40 0.62 -22.92
CA LEU A 326 -9.94 -0.71 -22.56
C LEU A 326 -10.86 -1.37 -21.54
N ASN A 327 -10.99 -2.69 -21.58
CA ASN A 327 -11.67 -3.45 -20.53
C ASN A 327 -10.93 -3.39 -19.20
N ASP A 328 -9.61 -3.45 -19.24
CA ASP A 328 -8.75 -3.40 -18.07
C ASP A 328 -7.51 -2.53 -18.36
N ARG A 329 -7.50 -1.34 -17.75
CA ARG A 329 -6.38 -0.39 -17.80
C ARG A 329 -5.15 -0.87 -17.01
N SER A 330 -5.37 -1.75 -16.02
CA SER A 330 -4.31 -2.20 -15.11
C SER A 330 -3.39 -3.24 -15.75
N ASN A 331 -3.81 -3.85 -16.85
CA ASN A 331 -3.04 -4.88 -17.56
C ASN A 331 -2.05 -4.26 -18.54
N LEU A 332 -0.85 -3.91 -18.05
CA LEU A 332 0.20 -3.31 -18.86
C LEU A 332 0.58 -4.16 -20.08
N ALA A 333 0.61 -5.49 -19.93
CA ALA A 333 1.00 -6.37 -21.05
C ALA A 333 -0.01 -6.30 -22.20
N SER A 334 -1.32 -6.33 -21.90
CA SER A 334 -2.36 -6.17 -22.93
C SER A 334 -2.39 -4.76 -23.51
N THR A 335 -2.16 -3.73 -22.69
CA THR A 335 -2.04 -2.33 -23.15
C THR A 335 -0.89 -2.18 -24.13
N LEU A 336 0.29 -2.72 -23.82
CA LEU A 336 1.44 -2.72 -24.73
C LEU A 336 1.16 -3.50 -26.02
N THR A 337 0.43 -4.62 -25.94
CA THR A 337 0.03 -5.38 -27.14
C THR A 337 -0.86 -4.53 -28.05
N VAL A 338 -1.85 -3.82 -27.50
CA VAL A 338 -2.70 -2.89 -28.25
C VAL A 338 -1.86 -1.79 -28.88
N MET A 339 -0.95 -1.16 -28.12
CA MET A 339 -0.05 -0.11 -28.62
C MET A 339 0.86 -0.62 -29.75
N MET A 340 1.46 -1.80 -29.59
CA MET A 340 2.32 -2.39 -30.62
C MET A 340 1.54 -2.71 -31.89
N SER A 341 0.32 -3.23 -31.79
CA SER A 341 -0.53 -3.51 -32.95
C SER A 341 -0.97 -2.21 -33.66
N MET A 342 -1.28 -1.16 -32.87
CA MET A 342 -1.57 0.17 -33.43
C MET A 342 -0.35 0.75 -34.16
N SER A 343 0.83 0.65 -33.60
CA SER A 343 2.08 1.13 -34.20
C SER A 343 2.49 0.34 -35.43
N SER A 344 2.28 -0.98 -35.45
CA SER A 344 2.67 -1.83 -36.61
C SER A 344 1.74 -1.70 -37.79
N SER A 345 0.50 -1.28 -37.57
CA SER A 345 -0.53 -1.13 -38.65
C SER A 345 -0.38 0.17 -39.43
N SER A 346 0.53 1.05 -39.03
CA SER A 346 0.69 2.35 -39.66
C SER A 346 2.11 2.60 -40.15
N SER A 347 2.23 2.93 -41.41
CA SER A 347 3.49 3.33 -42.08
C SER A 347 3.91 4.79 -41.82
N GLN A 348 3.19 5.51 -40.94
CA GLN A 348 3.34 6.97 -40.72
C GLN A 348 3.68 7.29 -39.28
N HIS A 349 4.20 8.48 -39.03
CA HIS A 349 4.51 9.00 -37.70
C HIS A 349 3.21 9.24 -36.91
N MET A 350 2.81 8.26 -36.13
CA MET A 350 1.65 8.36 -35.25
C MET A 350 2.07 8.63 -33.81
N ASP A 351 1.35 9.54 -33.17
CA ASP A 351 1.51 9.82 -31.75
C ASP A 351 0.54 8.94 -30.95
N ILE A 352 1.10 8.15 -30.04
CA ILE A 352 0.32 7.28 -29.16
C ILE A 352 0.29 7.93 -27.79
N GLY A 353 -0.89 8.35 -27.36
CA GLY A 353 -1.14 8.97 -26.06
C GLY A 353 -2.16 8.19 -25.23
N GLY A 354 -2.56 8.77 -24.11
CA GLY A 354 -3.62 8.25 -23.24
C GLY A 354 -3.15 7.80 -21.86
N GLY A 355 -4.11 7.60 -20.95
CA GLY A 355 -3.84 7.30 -19.55
C GLY A 355 -3.47 5.86 -19.22
N ALA A 356 -3.76 4.91 -20.12
CA ALA A 356 -3.59 3.48 -19.83
C ALA A 356 -2.13 3.07 -19.62
N LEU A 357 -1.18 3.69 -20.31
CA LEU A 357 0.23 3.39 -20.13
C LEU A 357 0.70 3.83 -18.72
N ILE A 358 0.33 5.04 -18.32
CA ILE A 358 0.66 5.58 -17.00
C ILE A 358 0.00 4.72 -15.91
N GLY A 359 -1.29 4.41 -16.07
CA GLY A 359 -2.04 3.56 -15.17
C GLY A 359 -1.44 2.17 -15.04
N GLY A 360 -1.07 1.54 -16.16
CA GLY A 360 -0.45 0.22 -16.19
C GLY A 360 0.93 0.18 -15.53
N ILE A 361 1.76 1.20 -15.74
CA ILE A 361 3.08 1.31 -15.07
C ILE A 361 2.91 1.49 -13.56
N VAL A 362 2.03 2.39 -13.14
CA VAL A 362 1.75 2.61 -11.72
C VAL A 362 1.23 1.32 -11.07
N GLU A 363 0.29 0.63 -11.71
CA GLU A 363 -0.24 -0.65 -11.21
C GLU A 363 0.86 -1.72 -11.10
N LEU A 364 1.75 -1.82 -12.09
CA LEU A 364 2.88 -2.73 -12.04
C LEU A 364 3.81 -2.44 -10.86
N ILE A 365 4.16 -1.16 -10.65
CA ILE A 365 5.01 -0.75 -9.53
C ILE A 365 4.35 -1.10 -8.20
N LEU A 366 3.07 -0.78 -8.04
CA LEU A 366 2.32 -1.08 -6.82
C LEU A 366 2.18 -2.59 -6.59
N LYS A 367 1.98 -3.37 -7.65
CA LYS A 367 1.90 -4.84 -7.58
C LYS A 367 3.24 -5.48 -7.18
N VAL A 368 4.35 -5.01 -7.74
CA VAL A 368 5.69 -5.46 -7.36
C VAL A 368 5.97 -5.09 -5.89
N LEU A 369 5.62 -3.87 -5.48
CA LEU A 369 5.77 -3.43 -4.11
C LEU A 369 4.95 -4.29 -3.14
N LEU A 370 3.69 -4.59 -3.47
CA LEU A 370 2.84 -5.51 -2.71
C LEU A 370 3.44 -6.91 -2.60
N MET A 371 4.01 -7.44 -3.70
CA MET A 371 4.66 -8.76 -3.69
C MET A 371 5.85 -8.79 -2.73
N VAL A 372 6.74 -7.80 -2.82
CA VAL A 372 7.90 -7.69 -1.93
C VAL A 372 7.47 -7.55 -0.48
N MET A 373 6.49 -6.68 -0.20
CA MET A 373 5.97 -6.47 1.14
C MET A 373 5.31 -7.73 1.71
N THR A 374 4.57 -8.48 0.88
CA THR A 374 3.97 -9.76 1.29
C THR A 374 5.03 -10.81 1.62
N ALA A 375 6.13 -10.86 0.87
CA ALA A 375 7.25 -11.75 1.17
C ALA A 375 7.94 -11.37 2.50
N LEU A 376 8.21 -10.09 2.71
CA LEU A 376 8.79 -9.59 3.98
C LEU A 376 7.87 -9.87 5.17
N LEU A 377 6.56 -9.71 4.97
CA LEU A 377 5.55 -10.07 5.94
C LEU A 377 5.60 -11.55 6.30
N GLY A 378 5.71 -12.43 5.31
CA GLY A 378 5.86 -13.87 5.54
C GLY A 378 7.03 -14.17 6.48
N VAL A 379 8.17 -13.52 6.26
CA VAL A 379 9.35 -13.62 7.14
C VAL A 379 9.04 -13.09 8.55
N ALA A 380 8.41 -11.92 8.66
CA ALA A 380 8.07 -11.34 9.96
C ALA A 380 7.12 -12.24 10.77
N VAL A 381 6.11 -12.82 10.12
CA VAL A 381 5.19 -13.78 10.75
C VAL A 381 5.93 -15.05 11.20
N LEU A 382 6.86 -15.57 10.39
CA LEU A 382 7.68 -16.72 10.77
C LEU A 382 8.54 -16.42 12.02
N ILE A 383 9.18 -15.26 12.07
CA ILE A 383 9.97 -14.83 13.23
C ILE A 383 9.07 -14.72 14.48
N ALA A 384 7.89 -14.09 14.33
CA ALA A 384 6.93 -13.99 15.42
C ALA A 384 6.47 -15.37 15.91
N LEU A 385 6.20 -16.32 15.00
CA LEU A 385 5.81 -17.69 15.31
C LEU A 385 6.89 -18.44 16.10
N ILE A 386 8.15 -18.31 15.69
CA ILE A 386 9.31 -18.91 16.40
C ILE A 386 9.41 -18.28 17.81
N GLY A 387 9.26 -16.96 17.93
CA GLY A 387 9.28 -16.26 19.20
C GLY A 387 8.17 -16.73 20.15
N VAL A 388 6.94 -16.87 19.66
CA VAL A 388 5.80 -17.39 20.40
C VAL A 388 6.04 -18.84 20.84
N ALA A 389 6.51 -19.71 19.93
CA ALA A 389 6.79 -21.11 20.23
C ALA A 389 7.89 -21.26 21.29
N ASN A 390 8.95 -20.48 21.21
CA ASN A 390 10.03 -20.46 22.18
C ASN A 390 9.55 -20.02 23.58
N THR A 391 8.79 -18.93 23.63
CA THR A 391 8.24 -18.38 24.89
C THR A 391 7.26 -19.35 25.54
N LEU A 392 6.40 -20.01 24.76
CA LEU A 392 5.49 -21.04 25.27
C LEU A 392 6.23 -22.29 25.73
N SER A 393 7.28 -22.72 25.01
CA SER A 393 8.10 -23.87 25.41
C SER A 393 8.77 -23.64 26.75
N LEU A 394 9.36 -22.47 26.96
CA LEU A 394 9.94 -22.07 28.25
C LEU A 394 8.88 -22.02 29.36
N SER A 395 7.68 -21.47 29.05
CA SER A 395 6.56 -21.45 29.99
C SER A 395 6.15 -22.84 30.45
N VAL A 396 6.10 -23.80 29.55
CA VAL A 396 5.75 -25.19 29.86
C VAL A 396 6.82 -25.85 30.73
N LEU A 397 8.11 -25.60 30.46
CA LEU A 397 9.21 -26.15 31.28
C LEU A 397 9.18 -25.62 32.71
N GLU A 398 9.04 -24.30 32.88
CA GLU A 398 8.96 -23.66 34.22
C GLU A 398 7.75 -24.09 35.04
N ARG A 399 6.63 -24.46 34.36
CA ARG A 399 5.39 -24.88 35.01
C ARG A 399 5.15 -26.38 34.94
N ARG A 400 6.23 -27.17 34.79
CA ARG A 400 6.12 -28.64 34.73
C ARG A 400 5.45 -29.22 35.98
N ARG A 401 5.79 -28.74 37.17
CA ARG A 401 5.18 -29.13 38.44
C ARG A 401 3.69 -28.74 38.53
N GLU A 402 3.32 -27.52 38.17
CA GLU A 402 1.92 -27.08 38.15
C GLU A 402 1.06 -27.93 37.19
N SER A 403 1.59 -28.23 36.02
CA SER A 403 0.93 -29.10 35.02
C SER A 403 0.80 -30.54 35.52
N ALA A 404 1.80 -31.05 36.22
CA ALA A 404 1.75 -32.36 36.88
C ALA A 404 0.71 -32.42 38.00
N LEU A 405 0.64 -31.37 38.86
CA LEU A 405 -0.34 -31.23 39.91
C LEU A 405 -1.78 -31.20 39.37
N LEU A 406 -2.04 -30.41 38.34
CA LEU A 406 -3.34 -30.37 37.65
C LEU A 406 -3.76 -31.74 37.11
N ARG A 407 -2.81 -32.50 36.56
CA ARG A 407 -3.04 -33.85 36.10
C ARG A 407 -3.29 -34.85 37.25
N ALA A 408 -2.57 -34.71 38.35
CA ALA A 408 -2.80 -35.52 39.52
C ALA A 408 -4.18 -35.25 40.17
N MET A 409 -4.69 -34.02 40.06
CA MET A 409 -6.05 -33.63 40.46
C MET A 409 -7.14 -34.05 39.44
N GLY A 410 -6.79 -34.81 38.37
CA GLY A 410 -7.77 -35.38 37.42
C GLY A 410 -7.92 -34.64 36.12
N MET A 411 -7.09 -33.62 35.81
CA MET A 411 -7.14 -32.95 34.53
C MET A 411 -6.65 -33.88 33.40
N GLN A 412 -7.49 -34.08 32.38
CA GLN A 412 -7.14 -34.88 31.21
C GLN A 412 -6.05 -34.18 30.34
N ARG A 413 -5.24 -34.97 29.65
CA ARG A 413 -4.25 -34.48 28.66
C ARG A 413 -4.85 -33.52 27.63
N ARG A 414 -6.11 -33.75 27.22
CA ARG A 414 -6.85 -32.90 26.29
C ARG A 414 -7.15 -31.53 26.91
N GLY A 415 -7.55 -31.49 28.17
CA GLY A 415 -7.82 -30.25 28.90
C GLY A 415 -6.57 -29.34 29.00
N LEU A 416 -5.40 -29.94 29.29
CA LEU A 416 -4.14 -29.19 29.35
C LEU A 416 -3.75 -28.59 27.98
N ARG A 417 -3.92 -29.36 26.89
CA ARG A 417 -3.67 -28.85 25.53
C ARG A 417 -4.62 -27.72 25.14
N LEU A 418 -5.91 -27.86 25.47
CA LEU A 418 -6.91 -26.82 25.21
C LEU A 418 -6.62 -25.54 26.02
N MET A 419 -6.17 -25.69 27.28
CA MET A 419 -5.77 -24.53 28.09
C MET A 419 -4.63 -23.74 27.44
N LEU A 420 -3.58 -24.40 26.96
CA LEU A 420 -2.46 -23.76 26.27
C LEU A 420 -2.88 -23.17 24.92
N LEU A 421 -3.78 -23.82 24.20
CA LEU A 421 -4.34 -23.31 22.95
C LEU A 421 -5.13 -22.01 23.20
N TYR A 422 -5.99 -21.97 24.20
CA TYR A 422 -6.74 -20.76 24.56
C TYR A 422 -5.81 -19.64 25.01
N GLU A 423 -4.71 -19.94 25.73
CA GLU A 423 -3.69 -18.99 26.12
C GLU A 423 -3.05 -18.36 24.87
N SER A 424 -2.65 -19.16 23.89
CA SER A 424 -2.06 -18.67 22.62
C SER A 424 -3.03 -17.84 21.80
N ILE A 425 -4.30 -18.26 21.72
CA ILE A 425 -5.34 -17.50 21.02
C ILE A 425 -5.58 -16.15 21.67
N GLN A 426 -5.66 -16.07 22.99
CA GLN A 426 -5.86 -14.81 23.73
C GLN A 426 -4.71 -13.84 23.48
N VAL A 427 -3.47 -14.31 23.60
CA VAL A 427 -2.28 -13.49 23.35
C VAL A 427 -2.21 -13.07 21.89
N GLY A 428 -2.49 -14.00 20.96
CA GLY A 428 -2.55 -13.74 19.53
C GLY A 428 -3.58 -12.67 19.18
N MET A 429 -4.81 -12.82 19.68
CA MET A 429 -5.90 -11.85 19.46
C MET A 429 -5.56 -10.46 19.97
N VAL A 430 -4.92 -10.36 21.14
CA VAL A 430 -4.46 -9.05 21.66
C VAL A 430 -3.45 -8.42 20.71
N GLY A 431 -2.45 -9.18 20.26
CA GLY A 431 -1.47 -8.72 19.27
C GLY A 431 -2.12 -8.27 17.96
N VAL A 432 -3.07 -9.06 17.45
CA VAL A 432 -3.85 -8.74 16.23
C VAL A 432 -4.62 -7.44 16.39
N ILE A 433 -5.42 -7.30 17.44
CA ILE A 433 -6.29 -6.12 17.64
C ILE A 433 -5.45 -4.86 17.77
N VAL A 434 -4.42 -4.87 18.63
CA VAL A 434 -3.58 -3.68 18.85
C VAL A 434 -2.75 -3.36 17.59
N GLY A 435 -2.18 -4.38 16.95
CA GLY A 435 -1.44 -4.23 15.70
C GLY A 435 -2.30 -3.65 14.58
N MET A 436 -3.55 -4.12 14.45
CA MET A 436 -4.51 -3.63 13.45
C MET A 436 -4.87 -2.16 13.68
N VAL A 437 -5.23 -1.79 14.91
CA VAL A 437 -5.59 -0.41 15.25
C VAL A 437 -4.41 0.54 15.01
N ALA A 438 -3.22 0.15 15.44
CA ALA A 438 -1.99 0.92 15.21
C ALA A 438 -1.66 1.00 13.72
N GLY A 439 -1.78 -0.11 12.99
CA GLY A 439 -1.53 -0.19 11.55
C GLY A 439 -2.43 0.71 10.73
N PHE A 440 -3.74 0.72 11.00
CA PHE A 440 -4.69 1.62 10.36
C PHE A 440 -4.37 3.09 10.65
N TYR A 441 -4.03 3.41 11.89
CA TYR A 441 -3.69 4.77 12.27
C TYR A 441 -2.43 5.27 11.56
N PHE A 442 -1.36 4.47 11.55
CA PHE A 442 -0.10 4.84 10.89
C PHE A 442 -0.22 4.92 9.38
N ALA A 443 -0.99 4.01 8.76
CA ALA A 443 -1.31 4.09 7.35
C ALA A 443 -2.04 5.38 7.00
N TRP A 444 -3.10 5.70 7.75
CA TRP A 444 -3.88 6.91 7.57
C TRP A 444 -3.03 8.19 7.70
N LEU A 445 -2.21 8.26 8.77
CA LEU A 445 -1.33 9.40 9.02
C LEU A 445 -0.30 9.57 7.90
N GLY A 446 0.36 8.47 7.50
CA GLY A 446 1.38 8.46 6.45
C GLY A 446 0.84 8.89 5.11
N ILE A 447 -0.26 8.29 4.66
CA ILE A 447 -0.86 8.58 3.36
C ILE A 447 -1.34 10.03 3.29
N ARG A 448 -2.09 10.47 4.32
CA ARG A 448 -2.55 11.85 4.40
C ARG A 448 -1.40 12.84 4.33
N SER A 449 -0.27 12.54 4.98
CA SER A 449 0.90 13.40 4.98
C SER A 449 1.57 13.46 3.60
N VAL A 450 1.67 12.34 2.90
CA VAL A 450 2.29 12.27 1.57
C VAL A 450 1.45 12.99 0.54
N PHE A 451 0.15 12.70 0.45
CA PHE A 451 -0.71 13.34 -0.55
C PHE A 451 -0.89 14.85 -0.31
N ARG A 452 -0.92 15.28 0.94
CA ARG A 452 -1.01 16.70 1.26
C ARG A 452 0.23 17.51 0.86
N VAL A 453 1.41 16.90 0.85
CA VAL A 453 2.63 17.55 0.32
C VAL A 453 2.59 17.61 -1.20
N ALA A 454 1.99 16.61 -1.86
CA ALA A 454 1.86 16.60 -3.32
C ALA A 454 0.84 17.63 -3.82
N SER A 455 -0.33 17.70 -3.18
CA SER A 455 -1.36 18.71 -3.45
C SER A 455 -2.40 18.73 -2.32
N ASP A 456 -2.77 19.93 -1.85
CA ASP A 456 -3.82 20.10 -0.84
C ASP A 456 -5.24 19.74 -1.37
N THR A 457 -5.39 19.60 -2.68
CA THR A 457 -6.69 19.40 -3.35
C THR A 457 -7.01 17.95 -3.65
N ILE A 458 -6.05 17.01 -3.51
CA ILE A 458 -6.26 15.60 -3.82
C ILE A 458 -7.12 14.94 -2.72
N PRO A 459 -8.35 14.50 -3.04
CA PRO A 459 -9.17 13.76 -2.08
C PRO A 459 -8.58 12.38 -1.86
N VAL A 460 -8.18 12.07 -0.63
CA VAL A 460 -7.66 10.75 -0.27
C VAL A 460 -8.82 9.81 0.06
N HIS A 461 -9.03 8.80 -0.77
CA HIS A 461 -10.02 7.74 -0.56
C HIS A 461 -9.38 6.59 0.22
N PHE A 462 -9.66 6.54 1.54
CA PHE A 462 -9.13 5.49 2.40
C PHE A 462 -9.75 4.13 2.02
N SER A 463 -8.92 3.25 1.49
CA SER A 463 -9.32 1.92 1.00
C SER A 463 -8.67 0.81 1.80
N ILE A 464 -9.49 -0.15 2.23
CA ILE A 464 -9.06 -1.36 2.95
C ILE A 464 -9.43 -2.57 2.12
N ASP A 465 -8.45 -3.37 1.76
CA ASP A 465 -8.68 -4.70 1.18
C ASP A 465 -9.03 -5.70 2.29
N TRP A 466 -10.33 -5.81 2.58
CA TRP A 466 -10.85 -6.68 3.63
C TRP A 466 -10.52 -8.16 3.43
N PRO A 467 -10.68 -8.75 2.22
CA PRO A 467 -10.29 -10.14 1.96
C PRO A 467 -8.86 -10.43 2.36
N TRP A 468 -7.94 -9.57 1.98
CA TRP A 468 -6.53 -9.71 2.30
C TRP A 468 -6.25 -9.51 3.80
N THR A 469 -6.84 -8.48 4.42
CA THR A 469 -6.69 -8.20 5.86
C THR A 469 -7.21 -9.35 6.72
N LEU A 470 -8.38 -9.91 6.37
CA LEU A 470 -8.94 -11.06 7.06
C LEU A 470 -8.09 -12.33 6.85
N GLY A 471 -7.55 -12.52 5.64
CA GLY A 471 -6.59 -13.59 5.35
C GLY A 471 -5.34 -13.49 6.23
N LEU A 472 -4.79 -12.30 6.37
CA LEU A 472 -3.65 -12.05 7.25
C LEU A 472 -3.95 -12.39 8.72
N ILE A 473 -5.08 -11.91 9.24
CA ILE A 473 -5.53 -12.21 10.61
C ILE A 473 -5.66 -13.73 10.80
N ALA A 474 -6.29 -14.41 9.85
CA ALA A 474 -6.45 -15.86 9.90
C ALA A 474 -5.09 -16.59 9.92
N ILE A 475 -4.15 -16.19 9.06
CA ILE A 475 -2.80 -16.75 9.03
C ILE A 475 -2.09 -16.54 10.37
N CYS A 476 -2.17 -15.34 10.94
CA CYS A 476 -1.51 -15.05 12.22
C CYS A 476 -2.13 -15.84 13.38
N LEU A 477 -3.46 -16.00 13.42
CA LEU A 477 -4.12 -16.81 14.43
C LEU A 477 -3.80 -18.30 14.28
N VAL A 478 -3.79 -18.82 13.05
CA VAL A 478 -3.36 -20.20 12.76
C VAL A 478 -1.91 -20.39 13.18
N ALA A 479 -1.02 -19.44 12.88
CA ALA A 479 0.37 -19.48 13.29
C ALA A 479 0.51 -19.52 14.81
N ALA A 480 -0.24 -18.69 15.55
CA ALA A 480 -0.25 -18.71 17.01
C ALA A 480 -0.77 -20.05 17.57
N CYS A 481 -1.80 -20.63 16.97
CA CYS A 481 -2.27 -21.97 17.32
C CYS A 481 -1.22 -23.05 17.07
N LEU A 482 -0.57 -23.05 15.91
CA LEU A 482 0.49 -24.00 15.56
C LEU A 482 1.69 -23.88 16.51
N ALA A 483 2.08 -22.66 16.89
CA ALA A 483 3.15 -22.41 17.87
C ALA A 483 2.88 -23.05 19.23
N SER A 484 1.59 -23.23 19.59
CA SER A 484 1.20 -23.85 20.87
C SER A 484 1.17 -25.40 20.83
N VAL A 485 1.14 -26.01 19.61
CA VAL A 485 0.97 -27.48 19.48
C VAL A 485 2.17 -28.25 20.01
N LEU A 486 3.41 -27.81 19.66
CA LEU A 486 4.62 -28.49 20.11
C LEU A 486 4.82 -28.42 21.63
N PRO A 487 4.76 -27.24 22.26
CA PRO A 487 4.82 -27.11 23.72
C PRO A 487 3.68 -27.85 24.41
N GLY A 488 2.46 -27.78 23.87
CA GLY A 488 1.30 -28.49 24.40
C GLY A 488 1.43 -30.01 24.37
N ARG A 489 2.05 -30.58 23.32
CA ARG A 489 2.36 -32.02 23.26
C ARG A 489 3.42 -32.41 24.30
N ARG A 490 4.46 -31.61 24.50
CA ARG A 490 5.49 -31.86 25.51
C ARG A 490 4.94 -31.80 26.92
N ALA A 491 4.13 -30.78 27.24
CA ALA A 491 3.46 -30.66 28.53
C ALA A 491 2.54 -31.84 28.85
N ALA A 492 1.76 -32.32 27.87
CA ALA A 492 0.84 -33.43 28.03
C ALA A 492 1.52 -34.80 28.16
N LYS A 493 2.78 -34.95 27.75
CA LYS A 493 3.56 -36.21 27.87
C LYS A 493 4.32 -36.32 29.20
N ALA A 494 4.51 -35.22 29.95
CA ALA A 494 5.19 -35.25 31.23
C ALA A 494 4.53 -36.23 32.21
N ILE A 495 5.32 -37.11 32.85
CA ILE A 495 4.83 -38.09 33.83
C ILE A 495 4.67 -37.38 35.16
N PRO A 496 3.46 -37.41 35.80
CA PRO A 496 3.23 -36.67 37.04
C PRO A 496 4.14 -37.10 38.19
N THR A 497 4.45 -38.40 38.28
CA THR A 497 5.31 -38.96 39.33
C THR A 497 6.75 -38.49 39.25
N GLU A 498 7.34 -38.41 38.05
CA GLU A 498 8.70 -37.91 37.88
C GLU A 498 8.79 -36.39 38.12
N ALA A 499 7.80 -35.62 37.65
CA ALA A 499 7.79 -34.17 37.82
C ALA A 499 7.55 -33.69 39.25
N LEU A 500 7.05 -34.56 40.13
CA LEU A 500 6.83 -34.28 41.57
C LEU A 500 7.94 -34.86 42.44
N ALA A 501 8.75 -35.81 41.93
CA ALA A 501 9.85 -36.48 42.62
C ALA A 501 11.21 -35.77 42.51
N ASP A 502 11.38 -34.83 41.56
CA ASP A 502 12.57 -33.98 41.44
C ASP A 502 12.65 -32.98 42.61
N GLU A 503 13.18 -33.39 43.74
CA GLU A 503 13.68 -32.53 44.84
C GLU A 503 15.14 -32.22 44.69
#